data_b2816ce51516b09e9be230371ae8070f
#
_entry.id   b2816ce51516b09e9be230371ae8070f
#
_cell.length_a   1.000
_cell.length_b   1.000
_cell.length_c   1.000
_cell.angle_alpha   90.00
_cell.angle_beta   90.00
_cell.angle_gamma   90.00
#
_symmetry.space_group_name_H-M   'P 1'
#
loop_
_entity.id
_entity.type
_entity.pdbx_description
1 polymer ?
#
loop_
_entity_poly.entity_id
_entity_poly.type
_entity_poly.pdbx_seq_one_letter_code
_entity_poly.pdbx_strand_id
1 'polypeptide(L)'
;AVGRGFDDPVVAALTVLGVTIGEVVAAAYMLVQAALSRGETRVRALDPAVRPTLTLAKTLLSLSIPITISSSVMSITDLIDVALISSRLQSPAVHMAADEAMQTYGIYTGVINFFNLPQTLTALAVSVLPTIASARAAGNETGANRTLSTTLRMTLMLTLPAGAGFFLLGGPILRIFLSSGTVLGGQLMSILGFAVPAVALVA
;
A
#
# COMPACT_ATOMS: atom_id res chain seq x y z
N ALA A 1 34.33 1.37 11.35
CA ALA A 1 33.88 1.02 12.69
C ALA A 1 32.56 0.29 12.57
N VAL A 2 32.64 -1.00 12.74
CA VAL A 2 31.57 -1.98 12.49
C VAL A 2 30.60 -1.95 13.63
N GLY A 3 29.35 -1.60 13.36
CA GLY A 3 28.23 -1.90 14.25
C GLY A 3 28.17 -3.43 14.41
N ARG A 4 28.07 -3.89 15.64
CA ARG A 4 27.72 -5.27 15.95
C ARG A 4 26.38 -5.56 15.32
N GLY A 5 26.40 -6.24 14.16
CA GLY A 5 25.20 -6.74 13.51
C GLY A 5 24.57 -7.78 14.43
N PHE A 6 23.34 -7.54 14.85
CA PHE A 6 22.48 -8.65 15.21
C PHE A 6 22.41 -9.55 13.97
N ASP A 7 22.44 -10.86 14.16
CA ASP A 7 22.26 -11.79 13.07
C ASP A 7 21.00 -11.41 12.28
N ASP A 8 21.08 -11.38 10.96
CA ASP A 8 19.97 -10.95 10.09
C ASP A 8 18.60 -11.54 10.47
N PRO A 9 18.47 -12.83 10.88
CA PRO A 9 17.20 -13.38 11.33
C PRO A 9 16.67 -12.76 12.63
N VAL A 10 17.54 -12.30 13.53
CA VAL A 10 17.12 -11.64 14.78
C VAL A 10 16.56 -10.25 14.48
N VAL A 11 17.19 -9.51 13.56
CA VAL A 11 16.68 -8.19 13.13
C VAL A 11 15.32 -8.34 12.46
N ALA A 12 15.16 -9.33 11.59
CA ALA A 12 13.88 -9.63 10.96
C ALA A 12 12.80 -9.99 11.99
N ALA A 13 13.11 -10.85 12.96
CA ALA A 13 12.20 -11.24 14.02
C ALA A 13 11.78 -10.04 14.89
N LEU A 14 12.71 -9.16 15.26
CA LEU A 14 12.42 -7.96 16.04
C LEU A 14 11.54 -6.98 15.25
N THR A 15 11.74 -6.86 13.94
CA THR A 15 10.91 -6.00 13.07
C THR A 15 9.47 -6.52 13.05
N VAL A 16 9.27 -7.81 12.83
CA VAL A 16 7.93 -8.43 12.82
C VAL A 16 7.26 -8.29 14.19
N LEU A 17 7.99 -8.52 15.29
CA LEU A 17 7.47 -8.31 16.64
C LEU A 17 7.05 -6.84 16.86
N GLY A 18 7.82 -5.87 16.36
CA GLY A 18 7.50 -4.46 16.46
C GLY A 18 6.17 -4.11 15.77
N VAL A 19 5.95 -4.64 14.58
CA VAL A 19 4.69 -4.47 13.84
C VAL A 19 3.52 -5.09 14.61
N THR A 20 3.66 -6.33 15.06
CA THR A 20 2.60 -7.05 15.81
C THR A 20 2.24 -6.32 17.11
N ILE A 21 3.24 -5.85 17.86
CA ILE A 21 3.01 -5.05 19.08
C ILE A 21 2.27 -3.75 18.73
N GLY A 22 2.67 -3.07 17.63
CA GLY A 22 2.01 -1.86 17.15
C GLY A 22 0.52 -2.08 16.86
N GLU A 23 0.17 -3.17 16.18
CA GLU A 23 -1.22 -3.54 15.90
C GLU A 23 -2.04 -3.83 17.15
N VAL A 24 -1.45 -4.57 18.12
CA VAL A 24 -2.09 -4.86 19.40
C VAL A 24 -2.33 -3.59 20.20
N VAL A 25 -1.35 -2.67 20.23
CA VAL A 25 -1.49 -1.38 20.93
C VAL A 25 -2.56 -0.51 20.25
N ALA A 26 -2.59 -0.48 18.92
CA ALA A 26 -3.61 0.26 18.16
C ALA A 26 -5.02 -0.31 18.41
N ALA A 27 -5.16 -1.62 18.42
CA ALA A 27 -6.43 -2.28 18.75
C ALA A 27 -6.88 -1.98 20.18
N ALA A 28 -5.97 -2.08 21.16
CA ALA A 28 -6.24 -1.74 22.54
C ALA A 28 -6.65 -0.26 22.70
N TYR A 29 -5.96 0.66 22.04
CA TYR A 29 -6.31 2.07 22.02
C TYR A 29 -7.71 2.31 21.48
N MET A 30 -8.07 1.68 20.36
CA MET A 30 -9.42 1.76 19.78
C MET A 30 -10.49 1.23 20.71
N LEU A 31 -10.24 0.12 21.41
CA LEU A 31 -11.16 -0.45 22.40
C LEU A 31 -11.36 0.49 23.60
N VAL A 32 -10.28 1.08 24.10
CA VAL A 32 -10.33 2.07 25.20
C VAL A 32 -11.12 3.30 24.75
N GLN A 33 -10.83 3.84 23.58
CA GLN A 33 -11.57 4.97 23.02
C GLN A 33 -13.08 4.65 22.86
N ALA A 34 -13.40 3.47 22.34
CA ALA A 34 -14.78 3.02 22.20
C ALA A 34 -15.48 2.83 23.56
N ALA A 35 -14.75 2.41 24.59
CA ALA A 35 -15.29 2.29 25.95
C ALA A 35 -15.51 3.66 26.60
N LEU A 36 -14.60 4.61 26.40
CA LEU A 36 -14.69 5.97 26.94
C LEU A 36 -15.76 6.80 26.22
N SER A 37 -15.90 6.67 24.91
CA SER A 37 -16.89 7.40 24.10
C SER A 37 -18.31 6.86 24.22
N ARG A 38 -18.53 5.74 24.91
CA ARG A 38 -19.88 5.24 25.21
C ARG A 38 -20.75 6.24 26.00
N GLY A 39 -20.14 7.24 26.64
CA GLY A 39 -20.85 8.32 27.32
C GLY A 39 -21.37 9.44 26.40
N GLU A 40 -20.66 9.75 25.32
CA GLU A 40 -20.98 10.86 24.40
C GLU A 40 -21.89 10.44 23.24
N THR A 41 -21.86 9.19 22.82
CA THR A 41 -22.71 8.66 21.73
C THR A 41 -24.16 8.47 22.12
N ARG A 42 -24.55 8.78 23.35
CA ARG A 42 -25.95 8.74 23.81
C ARG A 42 -26.84 9.88 23.27
N VAL A 43 -26.25 10.79 22.52
CA VAL A 43 -26.95 11.97 22.00
C VAL A 43 -27.16 11.85 20.49
N ARG A 44 -27.87 10.85 20.04
CA ARG A 44 -28.65 10.89 18.79
C ARG A 44 -29.36 9.58 18.46
N ALA A 45 -29.81 8.89 19.46
CA ALA A 45 -30.82 7.84 19.29
C ALA A 45 -32.22 8.46 19.19
N LEU A 46 -32.43 9.35 18.24
CA LEU A 46 -33.73 9.94 17.94
C LEU A 46 -34.15 9.77 16.48
N ASP A 47 -33.58 8.74 15.82
CA ASP A 47 -34.10 8.32 14.52
C ASP A 47 -34.71 6.92 14.66
N PRO A 48 -36.02 6.73 14.52
CA PRO A 48 -36.66 5.42 14.60
C PRO A 48 -36.28 4.48 13.47
N ALA A 49 -35.39 4.91 12.58
CA ALA A 49 -34.79 4.10 11.48
C ALA A 49 -33.50 3.36 11.87
N VAL A 50 -33.13 3.33 13.16
CA VAL A 50 -31.95 2.54 13.59
C VAL A 50 -32.27 1.05 13.39
N ARG A 51 -31.71 0.50 12.31
CA ARG A 51 -31.80 -0.94 12.03
C ARG A 51 -31.27 -1.72 13.23
N PRO A 52 -31.91 -2.85 13.61
CA PRO A 52 -31.45 -3.63 14.74
C PRO A 52 -29.98 -4.00 14.55
N THR A 53 -29.20 -3.93 15.61
CA THR A 53 -27.73 -4.16 15.62
C THR A 53 -27.32 -5.43 14.89
N LEU A 54 -28.17 -6.45 14.93
CA LEU A 54 -27.98 -7.73 14.24
C LEU A 54 -28.01 -7.59 12.70
N THR A 55 -28.91 -6.75 12.18
CA THR A 55 -29.00 -6.47 10.73
C THR A 55 -27.80 -5.68 10.26
N LEU A 56 -27.31 -4.73 11.05
CA LEU A 56 -26.11 -3.98 10.75
C LEU A 56 -24.88 -4.88 10.76
N ALA A 57 -24.74 -5.75 11.78
CA ALA A 57 -23.67 -6.73 11.87
C ALA A 57 -23.66 -7.70 10.67
N LYS A 58 -24.84 -8.18 10.27
CA LYS A 58 -24.98 -9.06 9.08
C LYS A 58 -24.59 -8.34 7.80
N THR A 59 -24.97 -7.07 7.64
CA THR A 59 -24.57 -6.27 6.48
C THR A 59 -23.07 -6.02 6.46
N LEU A 60 -22.44 -5.68 7.61
CA LEU A 60 -21.00 -5.51 7.72
C LEU A 60 -20.24 -6.80 7.40
N LEU A 61 -20.67 -7.94 7.94
CA LEU A 61 -20.07 -9.24 7.62
C LEU A 61 -20.20 -9.58 6.13
N SER A 62 -21.37 -9.36 5.54
CA SER A 62 -21.62 -9.60 4.11
C SER A 62 -20.71 -8.75 3.21
N LEU A 63 -20.38 -7.52 3.61
CA LEU A 63 -19.45 -6.67 2.89
C LEU A 63 -17.98 -7.04 3.17
N SER A 64 -17.66 -7.47 4.39
CA SER A 64 -16.29 -7.81 4.79
C SER A 64 -15.79 -9.08 4.12
N ILE A 65 -16.64 -10.10 3.92
CA ILE A 65 -16.26 -11.37 3.31
C ILE A 65 -15.62 -11.19 1.92
N PRO A 66 -16.26 -10.51 0.94
CA PRO A 66 -15.65 -10.34 -0.38
C PRO A 66 -14.37 -9.49 -0.33
N ILE A 67 -14.30 -8.49 0.56
CA ILE A 67 -13.09 -7.68 0.74
C ILE A 67 -11.94 -8.53 1.29
N THR A 68 -12.22 -9.37 2.30
CA THR A 68 -11.22 -10.28 2.89
C THR A 68 -10.72 -11.30 1.87
N ILE A 69 -11.63 -11.87 1.07
CA ILE A 69 -11.26 -12.81 0.00
C ILE A 69 -10.35 -12.11 -1.02
N SER A 70 -10.71 -10.89 -1.46
CA SER A 70 -9.91 -10.11 -2.39
C SER A 70 -8.50 -9.82 -1.84
N SER A 71 -8.40 -9.39 -0.58
CA SER A 71 -7.11 -9.15 0.08
C SER A 71 -6.27 -10.42 0.22
N SER A 72 -6.93 -11.56 0.49
CA SER A 72 -6.24 -12.86 0.58
C SER A 72 -5.68 -13.30 -0.77
N VAL A 73 -6.38 -13.03 -1.87
CA VAL A 73 -5.88 -13.31 -3.22
C VAL A 73 -4.59 -12.52 -3.49
N MET A 74 -4.53 -11.24 -3.11
CA MET A 74 -3.32 -10.43 -3.24
C MET A 74 -2.15 -11.05 -2.46
N SER A 75 -2.36 -11.43 -1.20
CA SER A 75 -1.32 -12.06 -0.39
C SER A 75 -0.84 -13.41 -0.96
N ILE A 76 -1.76 -14.21 -1.55
CA ILE A 76 -1.39 -15.44 -2.24
C ILE A 76 -0.57 -15.15 -3.50
N THR A 77 -0.92 -14.11 -4.24
CA THR A 77 -0.15 -13.66 -5.41
C THR A 77 1.28 -13.28 -5.02
N ASP A 78 1.45 -12.53 -3.93
CA ASP A 78 2.77 -12.17 -3.41
C ASP A 78 3.61 -13.42 -3.05
N LEU A 79 3.00 -14.44 -2.42
CA LEU A 79 3.69 -15.70 -2.13
C LEU A 79 4.07 -16.47 -3.41
N ILE A 80 3.21 -16.47 -4.41
CA ILE A 80 3.51 -17.09 -5.72
C ILE A 80 4.67 -16.33 -6.39
N ASP A 81 4.68 -15.02 -6.35
CA ASP A 81 5.75 -14.19 -6.91
C ASP A 81 7.10 -14.48 -6.24
N VAL A 82 7.15 -14.57 -4.91
CA VAL A 82 8.36 -14.99 -4.17
C VAL A 82 8.86 -16.34 -4.69
N ALA A 83 7.97 -17.33 -4.75
CA ALA A 83 8.33 -18.70 -5.15
C ALA A 83 8.80 -18.75 -6.63
N LEU A 84 8.08 -18.08 -7.52
CA LEU A 84 8.41 -18.05 -8.95
C LEU A 84 9.71 -17.32 -9.24
N ILE A 85 9.89 -16.12 -8.70
CA ILE A 85 11.09 -15.30 -8.93
C ILE A 85 12.31 -16.03 -8.35
N SER A 86 12.23 -16.50 -7.11
CA SER A 86 13.33 -17.22 -6.47
C SER A 86 13.69 -18.50 -7.23
N SER A 87 12.72 -19.30 -7.67
CA SER A 87 12.97 -20.52 -8.44
C SER A 87 13.57 -20.23 -9.83
N ARG A 88 13.16 -19.13 -10.47
CA ARG A 88 13.72 -18.72 -11.77
C ARG A 88 15.14 -18.22 -11.67
N LEU A 89 15.47 -17.47 -10.64
CA LEU A 89 16.84 -17.01 -10.38
C LEU A 89 17.79 -18.18 -10.10
N GLN A 90 17.32 -19.24 -9.46
CA GLN A 90 18.09 -20.46 -9.18
C GLN A 90 18.06 -21.47 -10.34
N SER A 91 17.36 -21.19 -11.44
CA SER A 91 17.24 -22.09 -12.58
C SER A 91 18.59 -22.34 -13.27
N PRO A 92 18.74 -23.47 -14.02
CA PRO A 92 19.96 -23.77 -14.76
C PRO A 92 20.37 -22.73 -15.81
N ALA A 93 19.48 -21.81 -16.17
CA ALA A 93 19.78 -20.73 -17.11
C ALA A 93 20.49 -19.54 -16.44
N VAL A 94 20.26 -19.31 -15.16
CA VAL A 94 20.81 -18.15 -14.40
C VAL A 94 21.89 -18.59 -13.43
N HIS A 95 21.80 -19.80 -12.86
CA HIS A 95 22.78 -20.41 -11.95
C HIS A 95 23.09 -19.57 -10.68
N MET A 96 22.14 -18.80 -10.18
CA MET A 96 22.31 -18.07 -8.92
C MET A 96 22.28 -19.01 -7.71
N ALA A 97 23.18 -18.77 -6.75
CA ALA A 97 23.08 -19.41 -5.44
C ALA A 97 21.82 -18.97 -4.70
N ALA A 98 21.30 -19.80 -3.80
CA ALA A 98 20.05 -19.50 -3.08
C ALA A 98 20.10 -18.16 -2.31
N ASP A 99 21.24 -17.87 -1.66
CA ASP A 99 21.44 -16.62 -0.93
C ASP A 99 21.48 -15.41 -1.85
N GLU A 100 22.10 -15.53 -3.02
CA GLU A 100 22.17 -14.46 -4.03
C GLU A 100 20.78 -14.20 -4.66
N ALA A 101 20.03 -15.26 -4.93
CA ALA A 101 18.65 -15.16 -5.43
C ALA A 101 17.76 -14.44 -4.41
N MET A 102 17.91 -14.75 -3.12
CA MET A 102 17.15 -14.10 -2.05
C MET A 102 17.53 -12.63 -1.88
N GLN A 103 18.81 -12.28 -1.97
CA GLN A 103 19.25 -10.89 -1.96
C GLN A 103 18.69 -10.12 -3.17
N THR A 104 18.72 -10.70 -4.36
CA THR A 104 18.18 -10.12 -5.59
C THR A 104 16.67 -9.88 -5.46
N TYR A 105 15.95 -10.83 -4.89
CA TYR A 105 14.53 -10.68 -4.59
C TYR A 105 14.28 -9.56 -3.57
N GLY A 106 15.10 -9.45 -2.53
CA GLY A 106 15.04 -8.36 -1.54
C GLY A 106 15.21 -6.98 -2.16
N ILE A 107 16.14 -6.84 -3.12
CA ILE A 107 16.33 -5.60 -3.88
C ILE A 107 15.09 -5.28 -4.71
N TYR A 108 14.54 -6.26 -5.42
CA TYR A 108 13.31 -6.12 -6.19
C TYR A 108 12.16 -5.64 -5.31
N THR A 109 11.92 -6.30 -4.18
CA THR A 109 10.86 -5.93 -3.23
C THR A 109 11.08 -4.52 -2.67
N GLY A 110 12.33 -4.16 -2.34
CA GLY A 110 12.69 -2.82 -1.93
C GLY A 110 12.30 -1.76 -2.97
N VAL A 111 12.62 -2.01 -4.24
CA VAL A 111 12.27 -1.11 -5.35
C VAL A 111 10.75 -0.98 -5.51
N ILE A 112 10.01 -2.09 -5.43
CA ILE A 112 8.54 -2.08 -5.51
C ILE A 112 7.93 -1.26 -4.36
N ASN A 113 8.47 -1.37 -3.15
CA ASN A 113 8.00 -0.57 -2.02
C ASN A 113 8.20 0.93 -2.27
N PHE A 114 9.34 1.35 -2.82
CA PHE A 114 9.55 2.75 -3.24
C PHE A 114 8.60 3.17 -4.36
N PHE A 115 8.40 2.31 -5.34
CA PHE A 115 7.47 2.55 -6.44
C PHE A 115 6.03 2.76 -5.94
N ASN A 116 5.62 2.09 -4.88
CA ASN A 116 4.29 2.22 -4.29
C ASN A 116 4.10 3.51 -3.48
N LEU A 117 5.16 4.21 -3.05
CA LEU A 117 5.03 5.44 -2.26
C LEU A 117 4.21 6.54 -2.95
N PRO A 118 4.47 6.93 -4.21
CA PRO A 118 3.61 7.91 -4.90
C PRO A 118 2.17 7.42 -5.08
N GLN A 119 1.97 6.12 -5.18
CA GLN A 119 0.64 5.54 -5.35
C GLN A 119 -0.20 5.62 -4.07
N THR A 120 0.41 5.51 -2.89
CA THR A 120 -0.33 5.72 -1.63
C THR A 120 -0.89 7.13 -1.52
N LEU A 121 -0.23 8.12 -2.12
CA LEU A 121 -0.73 9.49 -2.18
C LEU A 121 -1.93 9.62 -3.13
N THR A 122 -2.02 8.79 -4.16
CA THR A 122 -3.18 8.77 -5.07
C THR A 122 -4.44 8.19 -4.42
N ALA A 123 -4.31 7.43 -3.33
CA ALA A 123 -5.45 6.98 -2.53
C ALA A 123 -6.30 8.16 -2.00
N LEU A 124 -5.70 9.34 -1.87
CA LEU A 124 -6.45 10.57 -1.57
C LEU A 124 -7.43 10.92 -2.70
N ALA A 125 -7.10 10.60 -3.95
CA ALA A 125 -8.00 10.81 -5.09
C ALA A 125 -9.24 9.91 -5.00
N VAL A 126 -9.11 8.70 -4.47
CA VAL A 126 -10.24 7.77 -4.27
C VAL A 126 -11.26 8.34 -3.30
N SER A 127 -10.83 9.14 -2.32
CA SER A 127 -11.74 9.81 -1.37
C SER A 127 -12.71 10.81 -2.03
N VAL A 128 -12.42 11.23 -3.25
CA VAL A 128 -13.25 12.18 -4.02
C VAL A 128 -14.36 11.47 -4.81
N LEU A 129 -14.29 10.14 -5.00
CA LEU A 129 -15.29 9.36 -5.73
C LEU A 129 -16.73 9.55 -5.20
N PRO A 130 -17.00 9.52 -3.89
CA PRO A 130 -18.35 9.79 -3.39
C PRO A 130 -18.86 11.17 -3.76
N THR A 131 -18.00 12.19 -3.78
CA THR A 131 -18.34 13.56 -4.16
C THR A 131 -18.73 13.65 -5.64
N ILE A 132 -17.98 12.97 -6.52
CA ILE A 132 -18.32 12.90 -7.95
C ILE A 132 -19.63 12.15 -8.16
N ALA A 133 -19.83 11.03 -7.47
CA ALA A 133 -21.06 10.24 -7.55
C ALA A 133 -22.28 11.03 -7.09
N SER A 134 -22.18 11.75 -5.96
CA SER A 134 -23.27 12.58 -5.46
C SER A 134 -23.61 13.76 -6.37
N ALA A 135 -22.61 14.41 -6.98
CA ALA A 135 -22.80 15.48 -7.93
C ALA A 135 -23.53 14.98 -9.20
N ARG A 136 -23.16 13.81 -9.71
CA ARG A 136 -23.85 13.18 -10.84
C ARG A 136 -25.30 12.78 -10.50
N ALA A 137 -25.52 12.18 -9.34
CA ALA A 137 -26.85 11.82 -8.88
C ALA A 137 -27.78 13.04 -8.73
N ALA A 138 -27.22 14.21 -8.42
CA ALA A 138 -27.92 15.50 -8.37
C ALA A 138 -28.10 16.19 -9.75
N GLY A 139 -27.67 15.55 -10.84
CA GLY A 139 -27.73 16.15 -12.20
C GLY A 139 -26.67 17.23 -12.45
N ASN A 140 -25.73 17.44 -11.54
CA ASN A 140 -24.67 18.44 -11.68
C ASN A 140 -23.44 17.87 -12.40
N GLU A 141 -23.58 17.62 -13.70
CA GLU A 141 -22.51 17.09 -14.55
C GLU A 141 -21.29 18.02 -14.60
N THR A 142 -21.53 19.34 -14.63
CA THR A 142 -20.44 20.33 -14.64
C THR A 142 -19.60 20.27 -13.38
N GLY A 143 -20.23 20.15 -12.23
CA GLY A 143 -19.56 19.99 -10.93
C GLY A 143 -18.78 18.67 -10.84
N ALA A 144 -19.38 17.57 -11.29
CA ALA A 144 -18.73 16.26 -11.32
C ALA A 144 -17.47 16.27 -12.21
N ASN A 145 -17.58 16.80 -13.44
CA ASN A 145 -16.47 16.89 -14.40
C ASN A 145 -15.35 17.83 -13.91
N ARG A 146 -15.70 18.93 -13.26
CA ARG A 146 -14.72 19.84 -12.66
C ARG A 146 -13.94 19.13 -11.55
N THR A 147 -14.61 18.42 -10.67
CA THR A 147 -13.99 17.67 -9.59
C THR A 147 -13.06 16.59 -10.13
N LEU A 148 -13.53 15.80 -11.11
CA LEU A 148 -12.72 14.78 -11.78
C LEU A 148 -11.46 15.39 -12.43
N SER A 149 -11.62 16.45 -13.21
CA SER A 149 -10.49 17.12 -13.87
C SER A 149 -9.48 17.69 -12.88
N THR A 150 -9.95 18.24 -11.76
CA THR A 150 -9.07 18.74 -10.71
C THR A 150 -8.30 17.61 -10.05
N THR A 151 -8.96 16.49 -9.73
CA THR A 151 -8.34 15.30 -9.13
C THR A 151 -7.27 14.72 -10.05
N LEU A 152 -7.58 14.52 -11.34
CA LEU A 152 -6.62 14.03 -12.33
C LEU A 152 -5.41 14.96 -12.46
N ARG A 153 -5.63 16.27 -12.48
CA ARG A 153 -4.54 17.25 -12.53
C ARG A 153 -3.65 17.17 -11.30
N MET A 154 -4.23 17.08 -10.10
CA MET A 154 -3.46 16.95 -8.85
C MET A 154 -2.66 15.65 -8.82
N THR A 155 -3.27 14.53 -9.24
CA THR A 155 -2.60 13.24 -9.34
C THR A 155 -1.39 13.33 -10.28
N LEU A 156 -1.56 13.89 -11.49
CA LEU A 156 -0.47 14.04 -12.45
C LEU A 156 0.61 15.00 -11.98
N MET A 157 0.24 16.13 -11.34
CA MET A 157 1.21 17.07 -10.77
C MET A 157 2.11 16.45 -9.72
N LEU A 158 1.63 15.42 -9.01
CA LEU A 158 2.40 14.71 -7.99
C LEU A 158 3.20 13.55 -8.59
N THR A 159 2.57 12.77 -9.46
CA THR A 159 3.15 11.51 -9.97
C THR A 159 4.13 11.72 -11.10
N LEU A 160 3.99 12.76 -11.92
CA LEU A 160 4.96 13.09 -12.97
C LEU A 160 6.34 13.44 -12.41
N PRO A 161 6.50 14.38 -11.46
CA PRO A 161 7.81 14.66 -10.88
C PRO A 161 8.35 13.49 -10.06
N ALA A 162 7.50 12.70 -9.39
CA ALA A 162 7.92 11.48 -8.69
C ALA A 162 8.47 10.45 -9.68
N GLY A 163 7.79 10.19 -10.79
CA GLY A 163 8.27 9.29 -11.84
C GLY A 163 9.58 9.77 -12.48
N ALA A 164 9.69 11.06 -12.79
CA ALA A 164 10.94 11.66 -13.27
C ALA A 164 12.07 11.54 -12.25
N GLY A 165 11.77 11.75 -10.95
CA GLY A 165 12.72 11.56 -9.86
C GLY A 165 13.22 10.11 -9.78
N PHE A 166 12.35 9.13 -9.88
CA PHE A 166 12.72 7.71 -9.90
C PHE A 166 13.54 7.35 -11.14
N PHE A 167 13.18 7.89 -12.28
CA PHE A 167 13.93 7.67 -13.52
C PHE A 167 15.36 8.22 -13.42
N LEU A 168 15.54 9.45 -12.97
CA LEU A 168 16.83 10.14 -12.92
C LEU A 168 17.66 9.80 -11.69
N LEU A 169 17.01 9.64 -10.53
CA LEU A 169 17.66 9.52 -9.22
C LEU A 169 17.49 8.14 -8.59
N GLY A 170 16.92 7.17 -9.31
CA GLY A 170 16.65 5.83 -8.78
C GLY A 170 17.89 5.17 -8.16
N GLY A 171 19.05 5.22 -8.83
CA GLY A 171 20.29 4.71 -8.30
C GLY A 171 20.76 5.43 -7.03
N PRO A 172 20.92 6.76 -7.03
CA PRO A 172 21.24 7.54 -5.83
C PRO A 172 20.30 7.32 -4.65
N ILE A 173 19.00 7.29 -4.89
CA ILE A 173 17.99 7.04 -3.86
C ILE A 173 18.23 5.68 -3.20
N LEU A 174 18.39 4.63 -4.00
CA LEU A 174 18.59 3.29 -3.47
C LEU A 174 19.93 3.13 -2.73
N ARG A 175 20.97 3.86 -3.11
CA ARG A 175 22.25 3.85 -2.37
C ARG A 175 22.12 4.38 -0.93
N ILE A 176 21.15 5.22 -0.67
CA ILE A 176 20.91 5.76 0.69
C ILE A 176 20.22 4.69 1.55
N PHE A 177 19.33 3.88 0.96
CA PHE A 177 18.46 2.95 1.68
C PHE A 177 18.93 1.48 1.61
N LEU A 178 19.60 1.10 0.54
CA LEU A 178 20.10 -0.26 0.32
C LEU A 178 21.62 -0.27 0.29
N SER A 179 22.22 -1.14 1.10
CA SER A 179 23.68 -1.28 1.18
C SER A 179 24.27 -2.07 0.00
N SER A 180 23.46 -2.87 -0.70
CA SER A 180 23.90 -3.75 -1.80
C SER A 180 22.92 -3.70 -2.98
N GLY A 181 23.38 -4.15 -4.17
CA GLY A 181 22.51 -4.29 -5.35
C GLY A 181 22.02 -2.99 -5.98
N THR A 182 22.68 -1.88 -5.71
CA THR A 182 22.24 -0.53 -6.12
C THR A 182 22.21 -0.33 -7.64
N VAL A 183 23.00 -1.09 -8.42
CA VAL A 183 23.02 -0.98 -9.89
C VAL A 183 21.74 -1.60 -10.47
N LEU A 184 21.44 -2.85 -10.11
CA LEU A 184 20.24 -3.55 -10.55
C LEU A 184 18.97 -2.81 -10.08
N GLY A 185 18.92 -2.46 -8.80
CA GLY A 185 17.80 -1.73 -8.23
C GLY A 185 17.59 -0.37 -8.89
N GLY A 186 18.68 0.36 -9.19
CA GLY A 186 18.62 1.64 -9.90
C GLY A 186 18.03 1.52 -11.30
N GLN A 187 18.41 0.49 -12.05
CA GLN A 187 17.86 0.20 -13.37
C GLN A 187 16.35 -0.14 -13.29
N LEU A 188 15.97 -1.00 -12.34
CA LEU A 188 14.57 -1.34 -12.11
C LEU A 188 13.75 -0.11 -11.74
N MET A 189 14.27 0.74 -10.84
CA MET A 189 13.58 1.96 -10.41
C MET A 189 13.44 2.97 -11.55
N SER A 190 14.44 3.08 -12.42
CA SER A 190 14.37 3.93 -13.61
C SER A 190 13.28 3.46 -14.58
N ILE A 191 13.17 2.16 -14.83
CA ILE A 191 12.11 1.58 -15.67
C ILE A 191 10.74 1.83 -15.05
N LEU A 192 10.59 1.55 -13.76
CA LEU A 192 9.34 1.74 -13.03
C LEU A 192 8.94 3.22 -12.92
N GLY A 193 9.90 4.15 -12.95
CA GLY A 193 9.64 5.58 -12.96
C GLY A 193 8.67 6.01 -14.06
N PHE A 194 8.74 5.41 -15.24
CA PHE A 194 7.76 5.65 -16.31
C PHE A 194 6.37 5.11 -16.00
N ALA A 195 6.28 4.03 -15.22
CA ALA A 195 5.00 3.43 -14.88
C ALA A 195 4.24 4.20 -13.79
N VAL A 196 4.93 4.99 -12.95
CA VAL A 196 4.32 5.74 -11.84
C VAL A 196 3.10 6.56 -12.27
N PRO A 197 3.19 7.49 -13.24
CA PRO A 197 2.02 8.27 -13.65
C PRO A 197 0.95 7.43 -14.34
N ALA A 198 1.33 6.38 -15.07
CA ALA A 198 0.37 5.51 -15.75
C ALA A 198 -0.46 4.71 -14.75
N VAL A 199 0.17 4.10 -13.75
CA VAL A 199 -0.53 3.34 -12.70
C VAL A 199 -1.40 4.25 -11.84
N ALA A 200 -0.91 5.45 -11.52
CA ALA A 200 -1.68 6.43 -10.76
C ALA A 200 -2.94 6.95 -11.46
N LEU A 201 -3.02 6.85 -12.78
CA LEU A 201 -4.24 7.19 -13.54
C LEU A 201 -5.25 6.04 -13.61
N VAL A 202 -4.81 4.81 -13.33
CA VAL A 202 -5.67 3.61 -13.36
C VAL A 202 -6.25 3.31 -11.98
N ALA A 203 -5.57 3.72 -10.91
CA ALA A 203 -6.00 3.54 -9.52
C ALA A 203 -7.13 4.49 -9.16
#